data_e18bd18d6e0bb8e01ffb840d9de3ebb2
#
_entry.id   e18bd18d6e0bb8e01ffb840d9de3ebb2
#
_cell.length_a   1.000
_cell.length_b   1.000
_cell.length_c   1.000
_cell.angle_alpha   90.00
_cell.angle_beta   90.00
_cell.angle_gamma   90.00
#
_symmetry.space_group_name_H-M   'P 1'
#
loop_
_entity.id
_entity.type
_entity.pdbx_description
1 polymer ?
#
loop_
_entity_poly.entity_id
_entity_poly.type
_entity_poly.pdbx_seq_one_letter_code
_entity_poly.pdbx_strand_id
1 'polypeptide(L)'
;SFVDLYIINELSKNIDGYRLSTYMYKDRDDNGGKLTMGPFWDYNLAFGNADYCDGGITSGWEVNTGCGDNNPFWFERLLDDTIYQNKLKCRWEYLRERSFHQDSIFNFIDSTALYLNDAQQRNFQKWPILGNYVWPNFYVGNTYQDELQFFKTWIGGRLIWIDNNIGGNCYEILGCTDPFACNYDPIANTNDGSCNYNSFSYDTLVSNISINWNGLILSTSGDYSITLVNSVGCDSILNLNFIFNPVSAINDFNNDKKTLIKVVDVLGRDNFPYKKTTLFYIYDDGTVEKKIIIE
;
A
#
# COMPACT_ATOMS: atom_id res chain seq x y z
N SER A 1 4.37 1.09 11.35
CA SER A 1 4.22 2.42 11.96
C SER A 1 3.81 2.36 13.44
N PHE A 2 2.84 1.50 13.85
CA PHE A 2 2.45 1.38 15.27
C PHE A 2 3.63 0.94 16.15
N VAL A 3 4.39 -0.07 15.72
CA VAL A 3 5.60 -0.53 16.41
C VAL A 3 6.64 0.59 16.53
N ASP A 4 6.91 1.32 15.45
CA ASP A 4 7.90 2.39 15.46
C ASP A 4 7.47 3.58 16.34
N LEU A 5 6.17 3.94 16.33
CA LEU A 5 5.65 4.97 17.21
C LEU A 5 5.79 4.57 18.69
N TYR A 6 5.41 3.34 19.03
CA TYR A 6 5.57 2.83 20.38
C TYR A 6 7.04 2.91 20.81
N ILE A 7 7.95 2.38 20.01
CA ILE A 7 9.38 2.35 20.33
C ILE A 7 9.95 3.76 20.54
N ILE A 8 9.63 4.71 19.66
CA ILE A 8 10.19 6.08 19.82
C ILE A 8 9.58 6.81 21.00
N ASN A 9 8.27 6.65 21.27
CA ASN A 9 7.63 7.24 22.44
C ASN A 9 8.19 6.66 23.74
N GLU A 10 8.42 5.35 23.78
CA GLU A 10 9.01 4.71 24.96
C GLU A 10 10.50 5.04 25.12
N LEU A 11 11.29 5.05 24.05
CA LEU A 11 12.69 5.44 24.12
C LEU A 11 12.84 6.87 24.62
N SER A 12 12.08 7.77 24.07
CA SER A 12 12.12 9.20 24.43
C SER A 12 11.38 9.51 25.72
N LYS A 13 10.52 8.60 26.17
CA LYS A 13 9.57 8.82 27.28
C LYS A 13 8.82 10.14 27.10
N ASN A 14 8.22 10.30 25.89
CA ASN A 14 7.46 11.49 25.55
C ASN A 14 6.12 11.48 26.30
N ILE A 15 6.00 12.33 27.29
CA ILE A 15 4.82 12.40 28.19
C ILE A 15 3.51 12.76 27.47
N ASP A 16 3.60 13.36 26.28
CA ASP A 16 2.46 13.68 25.42
C ASP A 16 2.30 12.72 24.24
N GLY A 17 3.22 11.76 24.08
CA GLY A 17 3.38 10.96 22.89
C GLY A 17 2.24 10.00 22.56
N TYR A 18 1.40 9.64 23.52
CA TYR A 18 0.24 8.76 23.33
C TYR A 18 -1.10 9.49 23.31
N ARG A 19 -1.13 10.77 23.66
CA ARG A 19 -2.37 11.50 23.92
C ARG A 19 -2.49 12.80 23.11
N LEU A 20 -1.53 13.71 23.28
CA LEU A 20 -1.59 15.06 22.72
C LEU A 20 -0.79 15.20 21.43
N SER A 21 0.41 14.63 21.41
CA SER A 21 1.35 14.72 20.28
C SER A 21 1.35 13.46 19.42
N THR A 22 0.18 12.85 19.23
CA THR A 22 0.02 11.65 18.43
C THR A 22 -0.95 11.88 17.27
N TYR A 23 -0.54 11.46 16.08
CA TYR A 23 -1.28 11.64 14.85
C TYR A 23 -1.41 10.30 14.13
N MET A 24 -2.46 10.18 13.35
CA MET A 24 -2.66 9.04 12.45
C MET A 24 -3.36 9.48 11.17
N TYR A 25 -3.10 8.76 10.10
CA TYR A 25 -3.78 8.95 8.83
C TYR A 25 -4.10 7.62 8.19
N LYS A 26 -5.10 7.62 7.33
CA LYS A 26 -5.44 6.49 6.45
C LYS A 26 -5.34 6.97 5.02
N ASP A 27 -4.53 6.29 4.24
CA ASP A 27 -4.46 6.54 2.80
C ASP A 27 -5.67 5.95 2.08
N ARG A 28 -5.81 6.27 0.80
CA ARG A 28 -6.84 5.72 -0.05
C ARG A 28 -6.69 4.21 -0.17
N ASP A 29 -7.80 3.49 -0.37
CA ASP A 29 -7.79 2.04 -0.43
C ASP A 29 -6.98 1.51 -1.63
N ASP A 30 -6.95 2.25 -2.74
CA ASP A 30 -6.12 1.95 -3.92
C ASP A 30 -4.62 2.23 -3.72
N ASN A 31 -4.23 2.90 -2.62
CA ASN A 31 -2.87 3.14 -2.20
C ASN A 31 -2.53 2.45 -0.87
N GLY A 32 -3.03 1.22 -0.69
CA GLY A 32 -2.78 0.39 0.48
C GLY A 32 -3.76 0.53 1.63
N GLY A 33 -4.52 1.64 1.73
CA GLY A 33 -5.68 1.84 2.62
C GLY A 33 -5.50 1.60 4.11
N LYS A 34 -4.26 1.39 4.60
CA LYS A 34 -3.96 1.04 6.00
C LYS A 34 -3.88 2.28 6.88
N LEU A 35 -4.38 2.16 8.11
CA LEU A 35 -4.16 3.18 9.14
C LEU A 35 -2.68 3.23 9.50
N THR A 36 -2.11 4.42 9.48
CA THR A 36 -0.69 4.66 9.74
C THR A 36 -0.53 5.67 10.87
N MET A 37 0.33 5.34 11.84
CA MET A 37 0.72 6.26 12.91
C MET A 37 1.84 7.18 12.43
N GLY A 38 1.74 8.46 12.80
CA GLY A 38 2.69 9.50 12.45
C GLY A 38 2.02 10.72 11.81
N PRO A 39 2.80 11.79 11.52
CA PRO A 39 4.25 11.92 11.73
C PRO A 39 4.66 11.94 13.20
N PHE A 40 5.94 11.69 13.49
CA PHE A 40 6.51 11.94 14.82
C PHE A 40 6.52 13.44 15.07
N TRP A 41 5.99 13.87 16.20
CA TRP A 41 5.73 15.27 16.45
C TRP A 41 5.93 15.62 17.92
N ASP A 42 6.58 16.77 18.17
CA ASP A 42 6.60 17.47 19.45
C ASP A 42 7.28 16.70 20.60
N TYR A 43 8.57 16.45 20.45
CA TYR A 43 9.39 15.71 21.43
C TYR A 43 10.18 16.65 22.38
N ASN A 44 9.76 17.92 22.54
CA ASN A 44 10.43 18.89 23.40
C ASN A 44 10.32 18.57 24.90
N LEU A 45 9.26 17.86 25.32
CA LEU A 45 9.04 17.39 26.70
C LEU A 45 9.51 15.94 26.92
N ALA A 46 10.30 15.42 26.00
CA ALA A 46 10.83 14.07 26.02
C ALA A 46 12.28 14.02 26.49
N PHE A 47 12.86 12.82 26.53
CA PHE A 47 14.26 12.57 26.84
C PHE A 47 14.73 13.10 28.20
N GLY A 48 13.87 13.02 29.20
CA GLY A 48 14.19 13.42 30.55
C GLY A 48 14.00 14.91 30.80
N ASN A 49 13.42 15.67 29.86
CA ASN A 49 13.27 17.12 30.03
C ASN A 49 12.11 17.52 30.98
N ALA A 50 11.00 16.77 30.97
CA ALA A 50 9.86 17.13 31.80
C ALA A 50 10.07 16.74 33.27
N ASP A 51 9.76 17.68 34.18
CA ASP A 51 9.84 17.53 35.65
C ASP A 51 8.53 17.00 36.26
N TYR A 52 7.58 16.58 35.43
CA TYR A 52 6.28 16.04 35.82
C TYR A 52 6.00 14.74 35.08
N CYS A 53 4.98 14.00 35.56
CA CYS A 53 4.59 12.71 34.96
C CYS A 53 5.76 11.71 34.79
N ASP A 54 6.67 11.69 35.74
CA ASP A 54 7.87 10.84 35.71
C ASP A 54 8.75 11.01 34.46
N GLY A 55 8.61 12.10 33.70
CA GLY A 55 9.34 12.37 32.45
C GLY A 55 10.86 12.39 32.64
N GLY A 56 11.35 12.84 33.80
CA GLY A 56 12.78 12.87 34.15
C GLY A 56 13.38 11.50 34.48
N ILE A 57 12.55 10.46 34.74
CA ILE A 57 12.99 9.14 35.22
C ILE A 57 13.19 8.19 34.05
N THR A 58 14.28 7.44 34.04
CA THR A 58 14.61 6.51 32.95
C THR A 58 13.82 5.21 32.99
N SER A 59 13.18 4.86 34.10
CA SER A 59 12.39 3.63 34.31
C SER A 59 10.90 3.86 34.01
N GLY A 60 10.14 2.76 33.90
CA GLY A 60 8.70 2.77 33.63
C GLY A 60 8.36 2.91 32.14
N TRP A 61 7.23 2.33 31.74
CA TRP A 61 6.66 2.48 30.42
C TRP A 61 5.75 3.72 30.39
N GLU A 62 5.99 4.62 29.43
CA GLU A 62 5.20 5.85 29.29
C GLU A 62 3.73 5.55 28.96
N VAL A 63 3.50 4.49 28.18
CA VAL A 63 2.13 4.04 27.87
C VAL A 63 1.30 3.74 29.11
N ASN A 64 1.94 3.41 30.25
CA ASN A 64 1.28 3.06 31.51
C ASN A 64 1.25 4.21 32.53
N THR A 65 2.12 5.22 32.39
CA THR A 65 2.28 6.28 33.39
C THR A 65 1.25 7.38 33.28
N GLY A 66 0.76 7.63 32.07
CA GLY A 66 -0.27 8.62 31.72
C GLY A 66 -0.35 9.85 32.62
N CYS A 67 -0.13 11.02 32.10
CA CYS A 67 -0.15 12.32 32.81
C CYS A 67 -1.55 12.69 33.35
N GLY A 68 -2.18 11.79 34.10
CA GLY A 68 -3.50 11.99 34.70
C GLY A 68 -4.70 11.71 33.81
N ASP A 69 -4.51 11.45 32.55
CA ASP A 69 -5.56 11.06 31.59
C ASP A 69 -5.26 9.71 30.98
N ASN A 70 -6.30 8.93 30.74
CA ASN A 70 -6.16 7.61 30.14
C ASN A 70 -5.59 7.70 28.72
N ASN A 71 -4.51 7.01 28.48
CA ASN A 71 -4.03 6.77 27.12
C ASN A 71 -5.11 6.03 26.31
N PRO A 72 -5.17 6.20 24.98
CA PRO A 72 -6.12 5.49 24.16
C PRO A 72 -6.02 3.97 24.37
N PHE A 73 -7.14 3.33 24.64
CA PHE A 73 -7.26 1.92 25.04
C PHE A 73 -6.62 0.93 24.06
N TRP A 74 -6.46 1.32 22.78
CA TRP A 74 -5.89 0.43 21.76
C TRP A 74 -4.39 0.16 21.98
N PHE A 75 -3.63 1.02 22.66
CA PHE A 75 -2.23 0.73 22.98
C PHE A 75 -2.13 -0.42 23.98
N GLU A 76 -2.96 -0.44 25.00
CA GLU A 76 -3.05 -1.57 25.95
C GLU A 76 -3.44 -2.86 25.22
N ARG A 77 -4.46 -2.78 24.34
CA ARG A 77 -4.90 -3.94 23.55
C ARG A 77 -3.82 -4.48 22.62
N LEU A 78 -3.01 -3.62 22.02
CA LEU A 78 -1.87 -4.05 21.21
C LEU A 78 -0.81 -4.76 22.06
N LEU A 79 -0.60 -4.30 23.30
CA LEU A 79 0.36 -4.91 24.22
C LEU A 79 -0.14 -6.25 24.80
N ASP A 80 -1.43 -6.52 24.79
CA ASP A 80 -1.98 -7.85 25.15
C ASP A 80 -1.70 -8.90 24.04
N ASP A 81 -1.41 -8.46 22.82
CA ASP A 81 -1.12 -9.35 21.68
C ASP A 81 0.34 -9.79 21.67
N THR A 82 0.59 -11.09 21.86
CA THR A 82 1.93 -11.67 21.83
C THR A 82 2.65 -11.49 20.51
N ILE A 83 1.93 -11.45 19.38
CA ILE A 83 2.50 -11.19 18.05
C ILE A 83 3.03 -9.76 17.99
N TYR A 84 2.27 -8.81 18.52
CA TYR A 84 2.70 -7.43 18.59
C TYR A 84 3.93 -7.24 19.49
N GLN A 85 3.92 -7.89 20.66
CA GLN A 85 5.08 -7.89 21.59
C GLN A 85 6.34 -8.46 20.93
N ASN A 86 6.24 -9.58 20.21
CA ASN A 86 7.35 -10.16 19.47
C ASN A 86 7.87 -9.20 18.39
N LYS A 87 6.97 -8.54 17.64
CA LYS A 87 7.35 -7.51 16.66
C LYS A 87 8.04 -6.31 17.30
N LEU A 88 7.59 -5.89 18.48
CA LEU A 88 8.27 -4.83 19.25
C LEU A 88 9.68 -5.26 19.63
N LYS A 89 9.83 -6.46 20.20
CA LYS A 89 11.14 -7.00 20.62
C LYS A 89 12.10 -7.09 19.44
N CYS A 90 11.69 -7.71 18.33
CA CYS A 90 12.52 -7.83 17.14
C CYS A 90 12.91 -6.46 16.57
N ARG A 91 11.95 -5.54 16.50
CA ARG A 91 12.24 -4.20 15.98
C ARG A 91 13.19 -3.43 16.89
N TRP A 92 13.01 -3.56 18.20
CA TRP A 92 13.92 -2.97 19.18
C TRP A 92 15.34 -3.49 19.03
N GLU A 93 15.54 -4.83 19.02
CA GLU A 93 16.86 -5.45 18.85
C GLU A 93 17.52 -5.02 17.54
N TYR A 94 16.76 -5.02 16.44
CA TYR A 94 17.25 -4.53 15.15
C TYR A 94 17.75 -3.08 15.22
N LEU A 95 17.02 -2.20 15.91
CA LEU A 95 17.40 -0.80 16.07
C LEU A 95 18.61 -0.65 17.03
N ARG A 96 18.66 -1.44 18.09
CA ARG A 96 19.78 -1.44 19.05
C ARG A 96 21.12 -1.82 18.42
N GLU A 97 21.10 -2.70 17.44
CA GLU A 97 22.31 -3.05 16.67
C GLU A 97 22.73 -1.97 15.67
N ARG A 98 21.90 -0.95 15.43
CA ARG A 98 22.08 0.06 14.36
C ARG A 98 21.91 1.48 14.88
N SER A 99 20.82 2.12 14.47
CA SER A 99 20.55 3.55 14.74
C SER A 99 20.39 3.85 16.23
N PHE A 100 19.94 2.87 17.04
CA PHE A 100 19.79 3.01 18.49
C PHE A 100 20.96 2.38 19.25
N HIS A 101 22.05 2.01 18.57
CA HIS A 101 23.29 1.74 19.26
C HIS A 101 23.75 2.98 20.02
N GLN A 102 24.16 2.84 21.28
CA GLN A 102 24.48 3.98 22.14
C GLN A 102 25.49 4.90 21.49
N ASP A 103 26.57 4.36 20.91
CA ASP A 103 27.60 5.15 20.25
C ASP A 103 27.05 5.90 19.03
N SER A 104 26.11 5.32 18.28
CA SER A 104 25.49 5.99 17.15
C SER A 104 24.71 7.22 17.59
N ILE A 105 23.92 7.09 18.66
CA ILE A 105 23.15 8.20 19.24
C ILE A 105 24.10 9.26 19.80
N PHE A 106 25.12 8.86 20.57
CA PHE A 106 26.06 9.79 21.20
C PHE A 106 26.91 10.55 20.19
N ASN A 107 27.38 9.87 19.14
CA ASN A 107 28.09 10.51 18.04
C ASN A 107 27.20 11.52 17.29
N PHE A 108 25.92 11.20 17.10
CA PHE A 108 24.97 12.14 16.50
C PHE A 108 24.76 13.38 17.39
N ILE A 109 24.62 13.19 18.70
CA ILE A 109 24.51 14.30 19.68
C ILE A 109 25.76 15.17 19.64
N ASP A 110 26.95 14.56 19.70
CA ASP A 110 28.23 15.29 19.72
C ASP A 110 28.47 16.06 18.43
N SER A 111 28.21 15.45 17.29
CA SER A 111 28.36 16.12 16.00
C SER A 111 27.39 17.30 15.85
N THR A 112 26.15 17.13 16.32
CA THR A 112 25.14 18.18 16.31
C THR A 112 25.51 19.32 17.28
N ALA A 113 25.98 18.98 18.48
CA ALA A 113 26.42 19.96 19.47
C ALA A 113 27.63 20.78 18.96
N LEU A 114 28.58 20.12 18.27
CA LEU A 114 29.68 20.79 17.61
C LEU A 114 29.22 21.76 16.51
N TYR A 115 28.28 21.30 15.68
CA TYR A 115 27.68 22.15 14.63
C TYR A 115 26.96 23.38 15.22
N LEU A 116 26.31 23.24 16.37
CA LEU A 116 25.56 24.30 17.05
C LEU A 116 26.42 25.16 17.95
N ASN A 117 27.74 24.93 18.08
CA ASN A 117 28.59 25.58 19.08
C ASN A 117 28.46 27.09 19.10
N ASP A 118 28.59 27.77 17.98
CA ASP A 118 28.48 29.25 17.95
C ASP A 118 27.03 29.74 18.10
N ALA A 119 26.07 28.94 17.67
CA ALA A 119 24.66 29.30 17.81
C ALA A 119 24.21 29.22 19.27
N GLN A 120 24.61 28.16 20.00
CA GLN A 120 24.26 28.01 21.42
C GLN A 120 24.91 29.12 22.28
N GLN A 121 26.14 29.54 21.97
CA GLN A 121 26.79 30.65 22.69
C GLN A 121 25.97 31.95 22.56
N ARG A 122 25.57 32.31 21.33
CA ARG A 122 24.72 33.48 21.10
C ARG A 122 23.35 33.34 21.76
N ASN A 123 22.78 32.14 21.76
CA ASN A 123 21.50 31.85 22.39
C ASN A 123 21.54 32.14 23.89
N PHE A 124 22.52 31.57 24.61
CA PHE A 124 22.62 31.70 26.04
C PHE A 124 23.17 33.06 26.50
N GLN A 125 23.82 33.82 25.59
CA GLN A 125 24.06 35.26 25.84
C GLN A 125 22.75 36.07 25.77
N LYS A 126 21.87 35.73 24.87
CA LYS A 126 20.58 36.42 24.70
C LYS A 126 19.57 36.05 25.79
N TRP A 127 19.53 34.77 26.12
CA TRP A 127 18.66 34.20 27.13
C TRP A 127 19.49 33.40 28.15
N PRO A 128 19.92 34.04 29.25
CA PRO A 128 20.82 33.43 30.23
C PRO A 128 20.04 32.51 31.19
N ILE A 129 19.60 31.38 30.68
CA ILE A 129 18.80 30.40 31.43
C ILE A 129 19.64 29.28 32.05
N LEU A 130 20.90 29.08 31.62
CA LEU A 130 21.77 28.08 32.22
C LEU A 130 21.98 28.35 33.71
N GLY A 131 21.90 27.31 34.54
CA GLY A 131 21.93 27.39 35.98
C GLY A 131 20.64 27.90 36.64
N ASN A 132 19.60 28.21 35.84
CA ASN A 132 18.32 28.68 36.36
C ASN A 132 17.21 27.71 35.94
N TYR A 133 16.33 27.37 36.90
CA TYR A 133 15.16 26.58 36.58
C TYR A 133 14.21 27.32 35.64
N VAL A 134 13.85 26.68 34.59
CA VAL A 134 12.81 27.12 33.66
C VAL A 134 11.81 25.97 33.52
N TRP A 135 10.58 26.20 33.91
CA TRP A 135 9.54 25.17 33.79
C TRP A 135 9.37 24.72 32.32
N PRO A 136 9.29 23.46 32.03
CA PRO A 136 9.21 22.30 32.92
C PRO A 136 10.52 21.45 32.98
N ASN A 137 11.70 22.05 32.94
CA ASN A 137 12.96 21.36 32.89
C ASN A 137 13.24 20.58 34.18
N PHE A 138 13.37 19.26 34.09
CA PHE A 138 13.73 18.38 35.19
C PHE A 138 15.18 18.62 35.64
N TYR A 139 16.10 18.71 34.68
CA TYR A 139 17.51 18.97 34.93
C TYR A 139 17.84 20.45 34.70
N VAL A 140 18.76 20.99 35.48
CA VAL A 140 19.24 22.37 35.36
C VAL A 140 20.78 22.34 35.34
N GLY A 141 21.36 22.32 34.17
CA GLY A 141 22.81 22.37 33.96
C GLY A 141 23.33 23.81 34.09
N ASN A 142 24.48 23.95 34.71
CA ASN A 142 25.16 25.26 34.82
C ASN A 142 25.79 25.69 33.48
N THR A 143 26.10 24.73 32.63
CA THR A 143 26.70 24.94 31.32
C THR A 143 25.94 24.11 30.23
N TYR A 144 26.11 24.50 28.99
CA TYR A 144 25.59 23.69 27.85
C TYR A 144 26.16 22.28 27.85
N GLN A 145 27.40 22.12 28.28
CA GLN A 145 28.03 20.80 28.38
C GLN A 145 27.38 19.91 29.46
N ASP A 146 26.95 20.52 30.60
CA ASP A 146 26.22 19.77 31.63
C ASP A 146 24.87 19.26 31.09
N GLU A 147 24.16 20.08 30.32
CA GLU A 147 22.90 19.67 29.67
C GLU A 147 23.13 18.50 28.68
N LEU A 148 24.16 18.59 27.85
CA LEU A 148 24.52 17.50 26.94
C LEU A 148 24.91 16.21 27.66
N GLN A 149 25.64 16.33 28.76
CA GLN A 149 26.05 15.17 29.56
C GLN A 149 24.85 14.54 30.27
N PHE A 150 23.93 15.33 30.82
CA PHE A 150 22.67 14.83 31.37
C PHE A 150 21.88 14.08 30.30
N PHE A 151 21.67 14.69 29.13
CA PHE A 151 20.93 14.13 28.02
C PHE A 151 21.47 12.76 27.61
N LYS A 152 22.80 12.62 27.42
CA LYS A 152 23.42 11.33 27.11
C LYS A 152 23.28 10.32 28.24
N THR A 153 23.47 10.75 29.50
CA THR A 153 23.34 9.87 30.66
C THR A 153 21.92 9.32 30.79
N TRP A 154 20.93 10.20 30.59
CA TRP A 154 19.53 9.82 30.61
C TRP A 154 19.21 8.80 29.51
N ILE A 155 19.61 9.07 28.25
CA ILE A 155 19.42 8.16 27.13
C ILE A 155 20.07 6.80 27.40
N GLY A 156 21.33 6.78 27.85
CA GLY A 156 22.03 5.55 28.19
C GLY A 156 21.29 4.71 29.24
N GLY A 157 20.81 5.37 30.31
CA GLY A 157 20.00 4.72 31.33
C GLY A 157 18.66 4.20 30.78
N ARG A 158 18.01 4.96 29.89
CA ARG A 158 16.76 4.55 29.23
C ARG A 158 16.94 3.34 28.32
N LEU A 159 17.97 3.34 27.51
CA LEU A 159 18.32 2.19 26.65
C LEU A 159 18.50 0.91 27.46
N ILE A 160 19.29 0.98 28.54
CA ILE A 160 19.53 -0.16 29.43
C ILE A 160 18.22 -0.62 30.09
N TRP A 161 17.38 0.33 30.52
CA TRP A 161 16.12 -0.03 31.15
C TRP A 161 15.19 -0.76 30.18
N ILE A 162 15.05 -0.26 28.93
CA ILE A 162 14.20 -0.91 27.90
C ILE A 162 14.78 -2.28 27.53
N ASP A 163 16.11 -2.42 27.35
CA ASP A 163 16.75 -3.71 27.03
C ASP A 163 16.37 -4.79 28.04
N ASN A 164 16.24 -4.42 29.32
CA ASN A 164 15.92 -5.34 30.42
C ASN A 164 14.42 -5.56 30.65
N ASN A 165 13.55 -4.73 30.09
CA ASN A 165 12.12 -4.74 30.42
C ASN A 165 11.21 -4.98 29.20
N ILE A 166 11.72 -4.88 27.97
CA ILE A 166 10.91 -5.13 26.77
C ILE A 166 10.57 -6.61 26.67
N GLY A 167 9.24 -6.88 26.70
CA GLY A 167 8.69 -8.23 26.58
C GLY A 167 8.76 -8.78 25.15
N GLY A 168 8.31 -10.02 24.99
CA GLY A 168 8.29 -10.72 23.73
C GLY A 168 9.57 -11.50 23.44
N ASN A 169 9.54 -12.25 22.36
CA ASN A 169 10.67 -13.06 21.89
C ASN A 169 10.96 -12.72 20.42
N CYS A 170 12.22 -12.45 20.12
CA CYS A 170 12.67 -12.29 18.75
C CYS A 170 13.41 -13.54 18.30
N TYR A 171 12.66 -14.49 17.79
CA TYR A 171 13.18 -15.66 17.09
C TYR A 171 12.70 -15.64 15.65
N GLU A 172 13.48 -16.25 14.77
CA GLU A 172 13.08 -16.38 13.37
C GLU A 172 11.86 -17.26 13.25
N ILE A 173 10.77 -16.69 12.76
CA ILE A 173 9.58 -17.40 12.33
C ILE A 173 9.60 -17.36 10.81
N LEU A 174 9.95 -18.49 10.22
CA LEU A 174 10.02 -18.64 8.78
C LEU A 174 8.61 -18.73 8.18
N GLY A 175 8.40 -18.04 7.08
CA GLY A 175 7.14 -18.03 6.35
C GLY A 175 7.07 -16.89 5.33
N CYS A 176 5.95 -16.78 4.62
CA CYS A 176 5.76 -15.68 3.68
C CYS A 176 5.44 -14.38 4.40
N THR A 177 6.33 -13.40 4.28
CA THR A 177 6.17 -12.06 4.91
C THR A 177 5.53 -11.02 4.00
N ASP A 178 5.18 -11.36 2.75
CA ASP A 178 4.54 -10.42 1.82
C ASP A 178 3.01 -10.40 2.01
N PRO A 179 2.42 -9.26 2.44
CA PRO A 179 0.98 -9.14 2.64
C PRO A 179 0.13 -9.30 1.37
N PHE A 180 0.76 -9.24 0.18
CA PHE A 180 0.08 -9.44 -1.10
C PHE A 180 0.08 -10.90 -1.56
N ALA A 181 0.85 -11.75 -0.89
CA ALA A 181 0.85 -13.19 -1.15
C ALA A 181 -0.43 -13.84 -0.59
N CYS A 182 -0.96 -14.83 -1.29
CA CYS A 182 -2.16 -15.54 -0.85
C CYS A 182 -1.91 -16.41 0.39
N ASN A 183 -0.66 -16.80 0.63
CA ASN A 183 -0.21 -17.55 1.80
C ASN A 183 0.58 -16.66 2.79
N TYR A 184 0.28 -15.36 2.82
CA TYR A 184 0.87 -14.46 3.81
C TYR A 184 0.71 -15.00 5.22
N ASP A 185 1.80 -15.10 5.94
CA ASP A 185 1.81 -15.45 7.36
C ASP A 185 2.06 -14.20 8.21
N PRO A 186 1.07 -13.69 8.93
CA PRO A 186 1.21 -12.47 9.72
C PRO A 186 2.16 -12.63 10.92
N ILE A 187 2.49 -13.86 11.33
CA ILE A 187 3.43 -14.11 12.42
C ILE A 187 4.87 -14.29 11.93
N ALA A 188 5.06 -14.61 10.64
CA ALA A 188 6.40 -14.72 10.06
C ALA A 188 7.13 -13.37 10.13
N ASN A 189 8.40 -13.41 10.54
CA ASN A 189 9.29 -12.25 10.56
C ASN A 189 10.48 -12.39 9.61
N THR A 190 10.67 -13.59 9.05
CA THR A 190 11.72 -13.92 8.10
C THR A 190 11.10 -14.62 6.89
N ASN A 191 11.28 -14.02 5.71
CA ASN A 191 10.77 -14.62 4.48
C ASN A 191 11.60 -15.84 4.11
N ASP A 192 10.97 -16.99 4.02
CA ASP A 192 11.57 -18.28 3.63
C ASP A 192 11.51 -18.56 2.12
N GLY A 193 10.97 -17.62 1.35
CA GLY A 193 10.77 -17.77 -0.10
C GLY A 193 9.50 -18.53 -0.47
N SER A 194 8.63 -18.85 0.49
CA SER A 194 7.39 -19.61 0.27
C SER A 194 6.22 -18.79 -0.27
N CYS A 195 6.40 -17.48 -0.51
CA CYS A 195 5.33 -16.61 -0.96
C CYS A 195 4.74 -17.05 -2.29
N ASN A 196 3.44 -17.26 -2.32
CA ASN A 196 2.66 -17.61 -3.48
C ASN A 196 1.69 -16.48 -3.83
N TYR A 197 1.40 -16.31 -5.11
CA TYR A 197 0.60 -15.18 -5.58
C TYR A 197 -0.56 -15.63 -6.47
N ASN A 198 -1.60 -14.81 -6.48
CA ASN A 198 -2.70 -14.94 -7.43
C ASN A 198 -2.18 -14.78 -8.85
N SER A 199 -2.78 -15.49 -9.79
CA SER A 199 -2.51 -15.37 -11.22
C SER A 199 -3.69 -14.73 -11.93
N PHE A 200 -3.39 -14.01 -13.02
CA PHE A 200 -4.39 -13.31 -13.83
C PHE A 200 -4.15 -13.64 -15.30
N SER A 201 -5.22 -13.90 -16.04
CA SER A 201 -5.18 -13.94 -17.49
C SER A 201 -6.26 -13.06 -18.08
N TYR A 202 -6.01 -12.56 -19.29
CA TYR A 202 -6.93 -11.73 -20.07
C TYR A 202 -6.93 -12.25 -21.50
N ASP A 203 -8.07 -12.78 -21.94
CA ASP A 203 -8.25 -13.34 -23.26
C ASP A 203 -9.41 -12.64 -23.99
N THR A 204 -9.37 -12.68 -25.32
CA THR A 204 -10.49 -12.26 -26.17
C THR A 204 -10.89 -13.40 -27.06
N LEU A 205 -12.17 -13.75 -27.08
CA LEU A 205 -12.69 -14.82 -27.92
C LEU A 205 -13.89 -14.32 -28.74
N VAL A 206 -13.84 -14.56 -30.03
CA VAL A 206 -14.94 -14.28 -30.96
C VAL A 206 -15.57 -15.59 -31.38
N SER A 207 -16.89 -15.69 -31.28
CA SER A 207 -17.63 -16.89 -31.70
C SER A 207 -18.98 -16.52 -32.32
N ASN A 208 -19.42 -17.35 -33.25
CA ASN A 208 -20.77 -17.23 -33.85
C ASN A 208 -21.77 -18.25 -33.27
N ILE A 209 -21.31 -19.07 -32.33
CA ILE A 209 -22.15 -20.04 -31.60
C ILE A 209 -21.89 -19.85 -30.10
N SER A 210 -22.84 -20.28 -29.27
CA SER A 210 -22.65 -20.38 -27.83
C SER A 210 -21.52 -21.32 -27.48
N ILE A 211 -20.68 -20.96 -26.54
CA ILE A 211 -19.54 -21.75 -26.08
C ILE A 211 -19.67 -22.07 -24.59
N ASN A 212 -19.03 -23.18 -24.19
CA ASN A 212 -18.80 -23.44 -22.76
C ASN A 212 -17.38 -23.01 -22.42
N TRP A 213 -17.28 -22.00 -21.54
CA TRP A 213 -16.02 -21.50 -21.04
C TRP A 213 -15.90 -21.77 -19.53
N ASN A 214 -15.09 -22.76 -19.18
CA ASN A 214 -14.87 -23.19 -17.79
C ASN A 214 -16.19 -23.43 -16.99
N GLY A 215 -17.20 -24.00 -17.63
CA GLY A 215 -18.50 -24.29 -17.01
C GLY A 215 -19.56 -23.20 -17.21
N LEU A 216 -19.21 -22.00 -17.71
CA LEU A 216 -20.14 -20.95 -18.09
C LEU A 216 -20.54 -21.09 -19.56
N ILE A 217 -21.85 -21.08 -19.84
CA ILE A 217 -22.35 -21.05 -21.24
C ILE A 217 -22.49 -19.58 -21.64
N LEU A 218 -21.65 -19.16 -22.59
CA LEU A 218 -21.60 -17.81 -23.12
C LEU A 218 -22.38 -17.73 -24.42
N SER A 219 -23.41 -16.91 -24.47
CA SER A 219 -24.28 -16.70 -25.63
C SER A 219 -24.52 -15.23 -25.95
N THR A 220 -23.90 -14.32 -25.22
CA THR A 220 -23.95 -12.87 -25.44
C THR A 220 -22.56 -12.27 -25.32
N SER A 221 -22.31 -11.19 -26.04
CA SER A 221 -21.06 -10.43 -25.89
C SER A 221 -20.97 -9.79 -24.52
N GLY A 222 -19.77 -9.77 -23.94
CA GLY A 222 -19.52 -9.16 -22.64
C GLY A 222 -18.15 -9.56 -22.05
N ASP A 223 -17.84 -8.96 -20.94
CA ASP A 223 -16.68 -9.32 -20.14
C ASP A 223 -17.11 -10.33 -19.07
N TYR A 224 -16.41 -11.45 -19.03
CA TYR A 224 -16.66 -12.55 -18.10
C TYR A 224 -15.41 -12.80 -17.26
N SER A 225 -15.62 -13.12 -16.00
CA SER A 225 -14.54 -13.45 -15.07
C SER A 225 -14.91 -14.69 -14.26
N ILE A 226 -13.96 -15.58 -14.08
CA ILE A 226 -14.07 -16.72 -13.16
C ILE A 226 -12.81 -16.82 -12.32
N THR A 227 -12.96 -17.37 -11.12
CA THR A 227 -11.85 -17.67 -10.24
C THR A 227 -11.67 -19.18 -10.13
N LEU A 228 -10.48 -19.63 -10.44
CA LEU A 228 -10.01 -21.02 -10.27
C LEU A 228 -8.88 -21.02 -9.25
N VAL A 229 -8.34 -22.19 -8.97
CA VAL A 229 -7.15 -22.33 -8.12
C VAL A 229 -5.95 -22.63 -9.02
N ASN A 230 -4.86 -21.87 -8.86
CA ASN A 230 -3.62 -22.09 -9.60
C ASN A 230 -2.79 -23.24 -9.01
N SER A 231 -1.66 -23.57 -9.63
CA SER A 231 -0.81 -24.71 -9.24
C SER A 231 -0.19 -24.59 -7.85
N VAL A 232 -0.17 -23.39 -7.27
CA VAL A 232 0.38 -23.12 -5.93
C VAL A 232 -0.70 -22.91 -4.86
N GLY A 233 -1.98 -23.13 -5.23
CA GLY A 233 -3.10 -23.06 -4.30
C GLY A 233 -3.71 -21.68 -4.11
N CYS A 234 -3.28 -20.67 -4.89
CA CYS A 234 -3.83 -19.32 -4.86
C CYS A 234 -4.91 -19.12 -5.93
N ASP A 235 -5.61 -18.00 -5.89
CA ASP A 235 -6.61 -17.66 -6.90
C ASP A 235 -5.97 -17.48 -8.29
N SER A 236 -6.61 -18.06 -9.30
CA SER A 236 -6.35 -17.83 -10.72
C SER A 236 -7.56 -17.14 -11.32
N ILE A 237 -7.46 -15.84 -11.55
CA ILE A 237 -8.55 -15.02 -12.08
C ILE A 237 -8.43 -14.97 -13.60
N LEU A 238 -9.35 -15.64 -14.28
CA LEU A 238 -9.44 -15.66 -15.73
C LEU A 238 -10.46 -14.63 -16.17
N ASN A 239 -10.04 -13.69 -17.01
CA ASN A 239 -10.91 -12.67 -17.59
C ASN A 239 -11.01 -12.91 -19.10
N LEU A 240 -12.22 -12.88 -19.63
CA LEU A 240 -12.52 -13.10 -21.04
C LEU A 240 -13.41 -11.99 -21.56
N ASN A 241 -12.92 -11.27 -22.57
CA ASN A 241 -13.77 -10.45 -23.42
C ASN A 241 -14.36 -11.34 -24.52
N PHE A 242 -15.64 -11.70 -24.39
CA PHE A 242 -16.32 -12.55 -25.36
C PHE A 242 -17.14 -11.72 -26.34
N ILE A 243 -16.87 -11.90 -27.63
CA ILE A 243 -17.60 -11.24 -28.72
C ILE A 243 -18.45 -12.28 -29.45
N PHE A 244 -19.75 -12.19 -29.24
CA PHE A 244 -20.71 -13.08 -29.88
C PHE A 244 -21.25 -12.46 -31.16
N ASN A 245 -20.93 -13.06 -32.30
CA ASN A 245 -21.40 -12.66 -33.62
C ASN A 245 -22.29 -13.78 -34.20
N PRO A 246 -23.57 -13.89 -33.82
CA PRO A 246 -24.43 -14.92 -34.36
C PRO A 246 -24.51 -14.72 -35.87
N VAL A 247 -24.30 -15.82 -36.60
CA VAL A 247 -24.57 -15.83 -38.05
C VAL A 247 -26.08 -15.66 -38.15
N SER A 248 -26.53 -14.51 -38.58
CA SER A 248 -27.91 -14.36 -39.04
C SER A 248 -28.06 -15.29 -40.23
N ALA A 249 -28.72 -16.42 -40.07
CA ALA A 249 -29.17 -17.23 -41.20
C ALA A 249 -30.19 -16.34 -41.93
N ILE A 250 -29.73 -15.67 -42.95
CA ILE A 250 -30.64 -15.22 -44.00
C ILE A 250 -31.14 -16.51 -44.59
N ASN A 251 -32.31 -16.95 -44.18
CA ASN A 251 -33.04 -17.96 -44.90
C ASN A 251 -33.42 -17.34 -46.27
N ASP A 252 -32.51 -17.47 -47.23
CA ASP A 252 -32.84 -17.30 -48.63
C ASP A 252 -33.70 -18.49 -49.06
N PHE A 253 -34.88 -18.62 -48.44
CA PHE A 253 -35.95 -19.44 -48.96
C PHE A 253 -36.86 -18.59 -49.83
N ASN A 254 -36.36 -18.08 -50.96
CA ASN A 254 -37.18 -17.77 -52.10
C ASN A 254 -36.46 -18.26 -53.34
N ASN A 255 -36.74 -19.54 -53.66
CA ASN A 255 -36.45 -20.12 -54.95
C ASN A 255 -37.54 -19.64 -55.96
N ASP A 256 -37.88 -18.38 -55.92
CA ASP A 256 -38.69 -17.72 -56.92
C ASP A 256 -37.79 -17.47 -58.13
N LYS A 257 -38.07 -18.23 -59.22
CA LYS A 257 -37.39 -18.02 -60.49
C LYS A 257 -37.67 -16.58 -60.93
N LYS A 258 -36.68 -15.71 -60.68
CA LYS A 258 -36.69 -14.32 -61.17
C LYS A 258 -36.79 -14.36 -62.71
N THR A 259 -37.74 -13.71 -63.24
CA THR A 259 -37.87 -13.56 -64.68
C THR A 259 -37.21 -12.27 -65.12
N LEU A 260 -36.27 -12.35 -66.03
CA LEU A 260 -35.60 -11.17 -66.57
C LEU A 260 -36.59 -10.35 -67.40
N ILE A 261 -36.90 -9.14 -66.96
CA ILE A 261 -37.80 -8.22 -67.67
C ILE A 261 -37.07 -7.46 -68.74
N LYS A 262 -35.87 -6.91 -68.39
CA LYS A 262 -35.17 -5.98 -69.25
C LYS A 262 -33.68 -5.95 -68.95
N VAL A 263 -32.89 -5.68 -70.01
CA VAL A 263 -31.43 -5.39 -69.84
C VAL A 263 -31.21 -3.98 -70.41
N VAL A 264 -30.55 -3.10 -69.61
CA VAL A 264 -30.31 -1.74 -70.01
C VAL A 264 -28.81 -1.36 -69.74
N ASP A 265 -28.32 -0.40 -70.49
CA ASP A 265 -27.03 0.20 -70.22
C ASP A 265 -27.10 1.27 -69.09
N VAL A 266 -26.00 1.92 -68.76
CA VAL A 266 -25.89 2.97 -67.75
C VAL A 266 -26.77 4.20 -68.03
N LEU A 267 -27.28 4.37 -69.28
CA LEU A 267 -28.14 5.44 -69.70
C LEU A 267 -29.65 5.00 -69.80
N GLY A 268 -29.98 3.74 -69.40
CA GLY A 268 -31.31 3.20 -69.46
C GLY A 268 -31.73 2.72 -70.87
N ARG A 269 -30.88 2.62 -71.85
CA ARG A 269 -31.17 2.23 -73.21
C ARG A 269 -31.15 0.69 -73.33
N ASP A 270 -32.03 0.11 -74.09
CA ASP A 270 -32.17 -1.34 -74.33
C ASP A 270 -31.59 -1.81 -75.67
N ASN A 271 -31.10 -0.89 -76.49
CA ASN A 271 -30.49 -1.21 -77.78
C ASN A 271 -29.06 -0.66 -77.82
N PHE A 272 -28.05 -1.44 -77.44
CA PHE A 272 -26.67 -1.05 -77.28
C PHE A 272 -25.67 -2.16 -77.73
N PRO A 273 -24.44 -1.79 -78.10
CA PRO A 273 -23.44 -2.77 -78.47
C PRO A 273 -22.95 -3.57 -77.24
N TYR A 274 -23.00 -4.90 -77.34
CA TYR A 274 -22.74 -5.82 -76.23
C TYR A 274 -21.28 -5.92 -75.79
N LYS A 275 -20.36 -5.09 -76.25
CA LYS A 275 -18.94 -5.21 -75.94
C LYS A 275 -18.49 -4.05 -75.01
N LYS A 276 -17.77 -4.43 -73.92
CA LYS A 276 -17.15 -3.53 -72.94
C LYS A 276 -18.09 -2.51 -72.27
N THR A 277 -19.32 -2.96 -71.98
CA THR A 277 -20.36 -2.06 -71.44
C THR A 277 -20.88 -2.65 -70.11
N THR A 278 -21.15 -1.77 -69.14
CA THR A 278 -21.84 -2.14 -67.90
C THR A 278 -23.33 -2.26 -68.20
N LEU A 279 -23.94 -3.41 -67.89
CA LEU A 279 -25.33 -3.67 -68.08
C LEU A 279 -26.05 -3.92 -66.76
N PHE A 280 -27.33 -3.49 -66.70
CA PHE A 280 -28.21 -3.73 -65.59
C PHE A 280 -29.30 -4.66 -66.04
N TYR A 281 -29.41 -5.84 -65.44
CA TYR A 281 -30.41 -6.85 -65.62
C TYR A 281 -31.54 -6.57 -64.61
N ILE A 282 -32.70 -6.21 -65.04
CA ILE A 282 -33.88 -5.87 -64.22
C ILE A 282 -34.83 -7.06 -64.23
N TYR A 283 -35.21 -7.53 -63.07
CA TYR A 283 -36.06 -8.71 -62.88
C TYR A 283 -37.46 -8.28 -62.41
N ASP A 284 -38.44 -9.23 -62.52
CA ASP A 284 -39.84 -9.03 -62.18
C ASP A 284 -40.11 -8.78 -60.69
N ASP A 285 -39.16 -9.16 -59.85
CA ASP A 285 -39.20 -8.90 -58.40
C ASP A 285 -38.64 -7.51 -58.01
N GLY A 286 -38.30 -6.69 -59.03
CA GLY A 286 -37.70 -5.35 -58.82
C GLY A 286 -36.19 -5.38 -58.51
N THR A 287 -35.55 -6.56 -58.43
CA THR A 287 -34.10 -6.63 -58.24
C THR A 287 -33.35 -6.26 -59.53
N VAL A 288 -32.14 -5.66 -59.34
CA VAL A 288 -31.27 -5.25 -60.46
C VAL A 288 -29.89 -5.82 -60.23
N GLU A 289 -29.41 -6.60 -61.19
CA GLU A 289 -28.05 -7.15 -61.23
C GLU A 289 -27.16 -6.33 -62.18
N LYS A 290 -26.02 -5.89 -61.72
CA LYS A 290 -24.99 -5.25 -62.54
C LYS A 290 -24.06 -6.28 -63.12
N LYS A 291 -23.91 -6.36 -64.46
CA LYS A 291 -22.92 -7.22 -65.13
C LYS A 291 -22.03 -6.38 -66.03
N ILE A 292 -20.73 -6.74 -66.08
CA ILE A 292 -19.73 -6.11 -66.95
C ILE A 292 -19.32 -7.15 -67.98
N ILE A 293 -19.56 -6.88 -69.24
CA ILE A 293 -19.13 -7.76 -70.36
C ILE A 293 -17.76 -7.34 -70.81
N ILE A 294 -16.78 -8.24 -70.62
CA ILE A 294 -15.36 -7.92 -70.79
C ILE A 294 -14.82 -8.35 -72.17
N GLU A 295 -15.57 -9.08 -73.00
CA GLU A 295 -15.16 -9.50 -74.32
C GLU A 295 -15.52 -8.48 -75.43
#